data_9a096e52410e1c5bf4d7f7fd113ffa3c
#
_entry.id   9a096e52410e1c5bf4d7f7fd113ffa3c
#
_cell.length_a   1.000
_cell.length_b   1.000
_cell.length_c   1.000
_cell.angle_alpha   90.00
_cell.angle_beta   90.00
_cell.angle_gamma   90.00
#
_symmetry.space_group_name_H-M   'P 1'
#
loop_
_entity.id
_entity.type
_entity.pdbx_description
1 polymer ?
#
loop_
_entity_poly.entity_id
_entity_poly.type
_entity_poly.pdbx_seq_one_letter_code
_entity_poly.pdbx_strand_id
1 'polypeptide(L)'
;KFVTEAKRLVYGDAGIDMIAGPTEAFIIADESANPSWVAADMLAQAEHDVDAQSVLVTFTEDFAKKVSEEIEKQLETLPTAKTARQSIDKNGLIIIAESLEVASKIANGKAPEHLELAMDQGENRIKLMELTHNYGTLFIGHQAAEVLGDYAAGLNHILPTSGAAKFTGGLSVRMFLKTVTTLRTEQNSDGSLKEGVKHSIKTASILGHTEGLTAQARAAK
;
A
#
# COMPACT_ATOMS: atom_id res chain seq x y z
N LYS A 1 17.02 -7.74 -1.73
CA LYS A 1 17.41 -7.93 -3.14
C LYS A 1 17.30 -9.38 -3.56
N PHE A 2 18.03 -10.32 -2.92
CA PHE A 2 18.04 -11.75 -3.31
C PHE A 2 16.66 -12.42 -3.11
N VAL A 3 15.97 -12.14 -2.01
CA VAL A 3 14.62 -12.69 -1.75
C VAL A 3 13.61 -12.19 -2.79
N THR A 4 13.66 -10.91 -3.14
CA THR A 4 12.81 -10.31 -4.18
C THR A 4 13.01 -11.01 -5.53
N GLU A 5 14.26 -11.27 -5.91
CA GLU A 5 14.56 -11.97 -7.16
C GLU A 5 14.13 -13.45 -7.11
N ALA A 6 14.35 -14.13 -5.99
CA ALA A 6 13.86 -15.50 -5.80
C ALA A 6 12.34 -15.58 -5.93
N LYS A 7 11.59 -14.66 -5.31
CA LYS A 7 10.12 -14.55 -5.46
C LYS A 7 9.72 -14.36 -6.92
N ARG A 8 10.42 -13.49 -7.66
CA ARG A 8 10.15 -13.24 -9.08
C ARG A 8 10.34 -14.50 -9.94
N LEU A 9 11.36 -15.31 -9.64
CA LEU A 9 11.66 -16.54 -10.38
C LEU A 9 10.63 -17.65 -10.14
N VAL A 10 10.04 -17.74 -8.95
CA VAL A 10 9.06 -18.79 -8.62
C VAL A 10 7.61 -18.36 -8.86
N TYR A 11 7.37 -17.09 -9.18
CA TYR A 11 6.01 -16.60 -9.42
C TYR A 11 5.43 -17.26 -10.69
N GLY A 12 4.29 -17.89 -10.52
CA GLY A 12 3.64 -18.70 -11.55
C GLY A 12 3.67 -20.19 -11.23
N ASP A 13 4.80 -20.69 -10.72
CA ASP A 13 4.90 -22.04 -10.19
C ASP A 13 4.40 -22.12 -8.74
N ALA A 14 4.60 -21.05 -7.99
CA ALA A 14 4.07 -20.86 -6.63
C ALA A 14 3.47 -19.47 -6.46
N GLY A 15 2.52 -19.33 -5.54
CA GLY A 15 2.03 -18.02 -5.09
C GLY A 15 3.10 -17.30 -4.29
N ILE A 16 3.18 -15.99 -4.45
CA ILE A 16 4.03 -15.11 -3.62
C ILE A 16 3.17 -14.07 -2.92
N ASP A 17 3.68 -13.50 -1.84
CA ASP A 17 3.06 -12.39 -1.14
C ASP A 17 3.11 -11.10 -1.98
N MET A 18 4.31 -10.55 -2.19
CA MET A 18 4.54 -9.36 -3.00
C MET A 18 6.00 -9.27 -3.46
N ILE A 19 6.23 -8.42 -4.45
CA ILE A 19 7.57 -7.98 -4.86
C ILE A 19 7.84 -6.66 -4.16
N ALA A 20 8.72 -6.68 -3.16
CA ALA A 20 9.10 -5.49 -2.42
C ALA A 20 10.24 -4.72 -3.11
N GLY A 21 10.14 -3.39 -3.10
CA GLY A 21 11.17 -2.43 -3.49
C GLY A 21 11.87 -1.81 -2.28
N PRO A 22 12.60 -0.70 -2.46
CA PRO A 22 13.10 0.12 -1.37
C PRO A 22 11.96 0.65 -0.51
N THR A 23 12.24 0.85 0.79
CA THR A 23 11.25 1.36 1.73
C THR A 23 10.91 2.85 1.47
N GLU A 24 9.70 3.26 1.83
CA GLU A 24 9.14 4.57 1.48
C GLU A 24 8.36 5.18 2.64
N ALA A 25 8.73 6.40 3.04
CA ALA A 25 7.91 7.25 3.89
C ALA A 25 7.35 8.44 3.09
N PHE A 26 6.07 8.72 3.28
CA PHE A 26 5.37 9.85 2.68
C PHE A 26 4.59 10.58 3.77
N ILE A 27 5.04 11.77 4.11
CA ILE A 27 4.50 12.57 5.21
C ILE A 27 3.69 13.72 4.61
N ILE A 28 2.47 13.93 5.08
CA ILE A 28 1.69 15.14 4.85
C ILE A 28 1.63 15.90 6.16
N ALA A 29 2.24 17.09 6.21
CA ALA A 29 2.34 17.91 7.40
C ALA A 29 1.94 19.35 7.13
N ASP A 30 1.19 19.96 8.05
CA ASP A 30 0.92 21.39 8.07
C ASP A 30 1.76 22.10 9.16
N GLU A 31 1.55 23.40 9.34
CA GLU A 31 2.27 24.22 10.31
C GLU A 31 2.00 23.84 11.77
N SER A 32 1.02 23.00 12.07
CA SER A 32 0.79 22.47 13.42
C SER A 32 1.82 21.40 13.82
N ALA A 33 2.49 20.81 12.83
CA ALA A 33 3.52 19.82 13.08
C ALA A 33 4.83 20.44 13.61
N ASN A 34 5.57 19.66 14.37
CA ASN A 34 6.91 20.03 14.79
C ASN A 34 7.93 19.70 13.67
N PRO A 35 8.61 20.69 13.07
CA PRO A 35 9.56 20.45 11.99
C PRO A 35 10.69 19.47 12.36
N SER A 36 11.12 19.47 13.62
CA SER A 36 12.18 18.56 14.10
C SER A 36 11.70 17.10 14.15
N TRP A 37 10.42 16.84 14.44
CA TRP A 37 9.87 15.49 14.42
C TRP A 37 9.69 14.99 12.99
N VAL A 38 9.14 15.83 12.11
CA VAL A 38 9.01 15.48 10.68
C VAL A 38 10.37 15.20 10.05
N ALA A 39 11.39 16.00 10.38
CA ALA A 39 12.76 15.75 9.92
C ALA A 39 13.32 14.43 10.46
N ALA A 40 13.03 14.09 11.73
CA ALA A 40 13.43 12.82 12.32
C ALA A 40 12.80 11.62 11.61
N ASP A 41 11.50 11.68 11.27
CA ASP A 41 10.81 10.61 10.55
C ASP A 41 11.34 10.46 9.12
N MET A 42 11.62 11.58 8.43
CA MET A 42 12.27 11.53 7.11
C MET A 42 13.66 10.88 7.19
N LEU A 43 14.45 11.18 8.24
CA LEU A 43 15.79 10.62 8.43
C LEU A 43 15.74 9.16 8.90
N ALA A 44 14.76 8.78 9.73
CA ALA A 44 14.54 7.40 10.14
C ALA A 44 14.30 6.51 8.91
N GLN A 45 13.51 6.97 7.95
CA GLN A 45 13.34 6.28 6.68
C GLN A 45 14.61 6.27 5.83
N ALA A 46 15.30 7.40 5.74
CA ALA A 46 16.48 7.55 4.88
C ALA A 46 17.70 6.72 5.35
N GLU A 47 17.80 6.41 6.63
CA GLU A 47 18.93 5.64 7.15
C GLU A 47 18.89 4.14 6.86
N HIS A 48 17.70 3.60 6.42
CA HIS A 48 17.55 2.19 6.11
C HIS A 48 18.37 1.73 4.90
N ASP A 49 18.36 2.53 3.81
CA ASP A 49 19.09 2.21 2.58
C ASP A 49 19.30 3.47 1.74
N VAL A 50 20.35 3.47 0.91
CA VAL A 50 20.62 4.58 -0.02
C VAL A 50 19.54 4.75 -1.09
N ASP A 51 18.73 3.73 -1.32
CA ASP A 51 17.60 3.73 -2.24
C ASP A 51 16.25 4.00 -1.55
N ALA A 52 16.21 4.15 -0.20
CA ALA A 52 15.03 4.54 0.54
C ALA A 52 14.49 5.89 0.06
N GLN A 53 13.18 6.11 0.21
CA GLN A 53 12.51 7.33 -0.24
C GLN A 53 11.81 8.02 0.93
N SER A 54 12.13 9.28 1.15
CA SER A 54 11.49 10.13 2.15
C SER A 54 10.86 11.34 1.47
N VAL A 55 9.54 11.45 1.50
CA VAL A 55 8.80 12.53 0.84
C VAL A 55 7.98 13.29 1.87
N LEU A 56 8.11 14.60 1.88
CA LEU A 56 7.25 15.50 2.63
C LEU A 56 6.34 16.26 1.65
N VAL A 57 5.06 16.30 1.93
CA VAL A 57 4.10 17.23 1.34
C VAL A 57 3.65 18.20 2.43
N THR A 58 3.81 19.48 2.17
CA THR A 58 3.37 20.55 3.08
C THR A 58 2.66 21.65 2.30
N PHE A 59 2.17 22.69 3.00
CA PHE A 59 1.33 23.73 2.39
C PHE A 59 2.01 25.09 2.34
N THR A 60 3.18 25.26 2.99
CA THR A 60 3.91 26.52 3.00
C THR A 60 5.42 26.34 2.81
N GLU A 61 6.04 27.31 2.15
CA GLU A 61 7.49 27.36 1.96
C GLU A 61 8.24 27.51 3.29
N ASP A 62 7.65 28.25 4.25
CA ASP A 62 8.26 28.47 5.57
C ASP A 62 8.40 27.15 6.35
N PHE A 63 7.36 26.33 6.35
CA PHE A 63 7.43 25.01 7.00
C PHE A 63 8.41 24.07 6.29
N ALA A 64 8.38 24.03 4.96
CA ALA A 64 9.32 23.25 4.14
C ALA A 64 10.77 23.59 4.46
N LYS A 65 11.08 24.90 4.57
CA LYS A 65 12.41 25.38 4.92
C LYS A 65 12.83 24.97 6.33
N LYS A 66 11.94 25.09 7.33
CA LYS A 66 12.22 24.67 8.71
C LYS A 66 12.54 23.17 8.79
N VAL A 67 11.80 22.33 8.08
CA VAL A 67 12.07 20.89 8.03
C VAL A 67 13.42 20.62 7.36
N SER A 68 13.74 21.29 6.26
CA SER A 68 15.02 21.15 5.58
C SER A 68 16.20 21.55 6.49
N GLU A 69 16.08 22.65 7.25
CA GLU A 69 17.09 23.08 8.21
C GLU A 69 17.27 22.07 9.36
N GLU A 70 16.18 21.46 9.83
CA GLU A 70 16.24 20.42 10.88
C GLU A 70 16.86 19.11 10.35
N ILE A 71 16.62 18.73 9.09
CA ILE A 71 17.30 17.58 8.46
C ILE A 71 18.82 17.79 8.48
N GLU A 72 19.31 18.96 8.04
CA GLU A 72 20.74 19.27 8.03
C GLU A 72 21.35 19.20 9.44
N LYS A 73 20.70 19.83 10.39
CA LYS A 73 21.13 19.86 11.80
C LYS A 73 21.17 18.45 12.42
N GLN A 74 20.17 17.62 12.18
CA GLN A 74 20.13 16.27 12.75
C GLN A 74 21.17 15.35 12.10
N LEU A 75 21.44 15.50 10.81
CA LEU A 75 22.49 14.77 10.12
C LEU A 75 23.90 15.02 10.70
N GLU A 76 24.16 16.17 11.32
CA GLU A 76 25.47 16.44 11.95
C GLU A 76 25.80 15.46 13.08
N THR A 77 24.80 14.94 13.77
CA THR A 77 24.96 14.05 14.94
C THR A 77 24.48 12.63 14.71
N LEU A 78 23.86 12.34 13.58
CA LEU A 78 23.32 11.03 13.28
C LEU A 78 24.45 10.02 12.96
N PRO A 79 24.59 8.90 13.70
CA PRO A 79 25.64 7.91 13.42
C PRO A 79 25.56 7.31 12.01
N THR A 80 24.36 7.21 11.46
CA THR A 80 24.03 6.67 10.12
C THR A 80 23.98 7.75 9.04
N ALA A 81 24.46 8.97 9.34
CA ALA A 81 24.37 10.15 8.46
C ALA A 81 24.86 9.88 7.02
N LYS A 82 25.86 9.01 6.84
CA LYS A 82 26.38 8.70 5.49
C LYS A 82 25.30 8.06 4.60
N THR A 83 24.56 7.10 5.11
CA THR A 83 23.47 6.43 4.37
C THR A 83 22.28 7.37 4.20
N ALA A 84 21.85 8.00 5.30
CA ALA A 84 20.73 8.93 5.29
C ALA A 84 20.94 10.10 4.31
N ARG A 85 22.15 10.70 4.30
CA ARG A 85 22.51 11.76 3.35
C ARG A 85 22.38 11.31 1.90
N GLN A 86 22.92 10.14 1.56
CA GLN A 86 22.85 9.62 0.19
C GLN A 86 21.40 9.36 -0.24
N SER A 87 20.57 8.85 0.68
CA SER A 87 19.15 8.62 0.44
C SER A 87 18.41 9.95 0.22
N ILE A 88 18.58 10.93 1.12
CA ILE A 88 17.94 12.26 1.02
C ILE A 88 18.38 12.98 -0.25
N ASP A 89 19.67 13.00 -0.58
CA ASP A 89 20.19 13.70 -1.77
C ASP A 89 19.68 13.09 -3.07
N LYS A 90 19.45 11.77 -3.08
CA LYS A 90 18.99 11.04 -4.27
C LYS A 90 17.47 10.98 -4.40
N ASN A 91 16.77 10.71 -3.31
CA ASN A 91 15.37 10.31 -3.29
C ASN A 91 14.51 11.15 -2.34
N GLY A 92 15.12 12.04 -1.55
CA GLY A 92 14.39 12.97 -0.68
C GLY A 92 13.65 14.03 -1.49
N LEU A 93 12.42 14.35 -1.09
CA LEU A 93 11.61 15.34 -1.80
C LEU A 93 10.72 16.11 -0.83
N ILE A 94 10.69 17.44 -0.95
CA ILE A 94 9.71 18.29 -0.27
C ILE A 94 8.83 18.96 -1.34
N ILE A 95 7.53 18.78 -1.23
CA ILE A 95 6.52 19.28 -2.15
C ILE A 95 5.62 20.27 -1.42
N ILE A 96 5.40 21.44 -2.00
CA ILE A 96 4.44 22.42 -1.50
C ILE A 96 3.15 22.23 -2.29
N ALA A 97 2.10 21.75 -1.62
CA ALA A 97 0.79 21.51 -2.23
C ALA A 97 -0.12 22.73 -2.03
N GLU A 98 -0.90 23.06 -3.05
CA GLU A 98 -1.85 24.19 -3.02
C GLU A 98 -3.10 23.87 -2.16
N SER A 99 -3.43 22.63 -1.95
CA SER A 99 -4.61 22.19 -1.19
C SER A 99 -4.50 20.74 -0.69
N LEU A 100 -5.43 20.35 0.21
CA LEU A 100 -5.57 18.99 0.70
C LEU A 100 -5.86 18.00 -0.43
N GLU A 101 -6.65 18.41 -1.42
CA GLU A 101 -6.99 17.61 -2.60
C GLU A 101 -5.76 17.34 -3.48
N VAL A 102 -4.88 18.32 -3.62
CA VAL A 102 -3.62 18.14 -4.35
C VAL A 102 -2.70 17.21 -3.58
N ALA A 103 -2.54 17.43 -2.27
CA ALA A 103 -1.74 16.56 -1.40
C ALA A 103 -2.23 15.10 -1.46
N SER A 104 -3.54 14.87 -1.36
CA SER A 104 -4.14 13.54 -1.43
C SER A 104 -3.95 12.87 -2.81
N LYS A 105 -4.06 13.64 -3.90
CA LYS A 105 -3.79 13.12 -5.26
C LYS A 105 -2.35 12.67 -5.43
N ILE A 106 -1.39 13.44 -4.88
CA ILE A 106 0.03 13.08 -4.92
C ILE A 106 0.25 11.79 -4.11
N ALA A 107 -0.28 11.72 -2.88
CA ALA A 107 -0.19 10.54 -2.02
C ALA A 107 -0.80 9.29 -2.68
N ASN A 108 -2.03 9.39 -3.20
CA ASN A 108 -2.70 8.28 -3.89
C ASN A 108 -1.99 7.88 -5.19
N GLY A 109 -1.41 8.84 -5.90
CA GLY A 109 -0.62 8.58 -7.11
C GLY A 109 0.67 7.84 -6.80
N LYS A 110 1.37 8.23 -5.74
CA LYS A 110 2.57 7.56 -5.21
C LYS A 110 2.21 6.19 -4.63
N ALA A 111 1.13 6.11 -3.85
CA ALA A 111 0.70 4.92 -3.11
C ALA A 111 1.84 4.38 -2.23
N PRO A 112 2.28 5.15 -1.22
CA PRO A 112 3.48 4.86 -0.45
C PRO A 112 3.29 3.65 0.47
N GLU A 113 4.40 3.09 0.89
CA GLU A 113 4.46 2.08 1.95
C GLU A 113 3.92 2.63 3.28
N HIS A 114 4.51 3.73 3.75
CA HIS A 114 4.11 4.44 4.96
C HIS A 114 3.53 5.81 4.57
N LEU A 115 2.28 6.08 4.94
CA LEU A 115 1.67 7.39 4.83
C LEU A 115 1.45 7.96 6.22
N GLU A 116 2.03 9.14 6.50
CA GLU A 116 1.86 9.85 7.76
C GLU A 116 1.05 11.14 7.55
N LEU A 117 0.12 11.41 8.46
CA LEU A 117 -0.62 12.68 8.55
C LEU A 117 -0.17 13.39 9.84
N ALA A 118 0.91 14.16 9.77
CA ALA A 118 1.47 14.94 10.86
C ALA A 118 0.76 16.30 10.97
N MET A 119 -0.45 16.30 11.52
CA MET A 119 -1.29 17.49 11.70
C MET A 119 -2.23 17.35 12.87
N ASP A 120 -2.71 18.49 13.38
CA ASP A 120 -3.66 18.55 14.47
C ASP A 120 -4.97 17.81 14.19
N GLN A 121 -5.61 17.35 15.27
CA GLN A 121 -6.96 16.80 15.15
C GLN A 121 -7.94 17.89 14.74
N GLY A 122 -8.57 17.71 13.57
CA GLY A 122 -9.49 18.67 13.01
C GLY A 122 -10.07 18.24 11.67
N GLU A 123 -10.85 19.12 11.05
CA GLU A 123 -11.54 18.86 9.78
C GLU A 123 -10.57 18.53 8.65
N ASN A 124 -9.43 19.22 8.57
CA ASN A 124 -8.42 19.01 7.54
C ASN A 124 -7.84 17.59 7.59
N ARG A 125 -7.51 17.10 8.80
CA ARG A 125 -7.01 15.74 8.98
C ARG A 125 -8.07 14.70 8.62
N ILE A 126 -9.31 14.90 9.06
CA ILE A 126 -10.43 14.01 8.70
C ILE A 126 -10.61 13.98 7.19
N LYS A 127 -10.61 15.13 6.54
CA LYS A 127 -10.73 15.24 5.08
C LYS A 127 -9.60 14.53 4.34
N LEU A 128 -8.35 14.65 4.79
CA LEU A 128 -7.23 13.90 4.20
C LEU A 128 -7.38 12.39 4.39
N MET A 129 -7.84 11.94 5.57
CA MET A 129 -8.13 10.52 5.80
C MET A 129 -9.20 9.97 4.84
N GLU A 130 -10.22 10.79 4.52
CA GLU A 130 -11.26 10.40 3.55
C GLU A 130 -10.76 10.40 2.10
N LEU A 131 -9.84 11.29 1.76
CA LEU A 131 -9.31 11.46 0.41
C LEU A 131 -8.16 10.50 0.08
N THR A 132 -7.45 9.99 1.09
CA THR A 132 -6.31 9.08 0.91
C THR A 132 -6.74 7.63 1.08
N HIS A 133 -6.40 6.77 0.12
CA HIS A 133 -6.83 5.36 0.10
C HIS A 133 -5.79 4.39 -0.44
N ASN A 134 -4.67 4.89 -0.98
CA ASN A 134 -3.59 4.06 -1.51
C ASN A 134 -2.35 4.21 -0.63
N TYR A 135 -2.20 3.35 0.36
CA TYR A 135 -1.04 3.29 1.27
C TYR A 135 -0.90 1.88 1.85
N GLY A 136 0.31 1.53 2.27
CA GLY A 136 0.53 0.29 3.02
C GLY A 136 0.01 0.40 4.45
N THR A 137 0.47 1.41 5.19
CA THR A 137 -0.03 1.77 6.53
C THR A 137 -0.22 3.28 6.64
N LEU A 138 -1.28 3.70 7.34
CA LEU A 138 -1.58 5.11 7.64
C LEU A 138 -1.28 5.40 9.10
N PHE A 139 -0.39 6.37 9.35
CA PHE A 139 -0.03 6.91 10.66
C PHE A 139 -0.71 8.25 10.85
N ILE A 140 -1.37 8.48 11.98
CA ILE A 140 -2.23 9.65 12.17
C ILE A 140 -1.88 10.39 13.44
N GLY A 141 -1.42 11.64 13.27
CA GLY A 141 -1.09 12.57 14.35
C GLY A 141 0.41 12.73 14.57
N HIS A 142 0.77 13.81 15.27
CA HIS A 142 2.17 14.27 15.43
C HIS A 142 3.13 13.28 16.10
N GLN A 143 2.62 12.30 16.82
CA GLN A 143 3.42 11.30 17.54
C GLN A 143 3.27 9.90 16.94
N ALA A 144 2.70 9.80 15.77
CA ALA A 144 2.49 8.54 15.09
C ALA A 144 3.65 8.22 14.12
N ALA A 145 4.88 8.34 14.62
CA ALA A 145 6.09 8.02 13.87
C ALA A 145 6.04 6.58 13.32
N GLU A 146 6.51 6.39 12.09
CA GLU A 146 6.44 5.07 11.43
C GLU A 146 7.16 3.96 12.22
N VAL A 147 8.23 4.30 12.94
CA VAL A 147 9.00 3.40 13.80
C VAL A 147 8.14 2.69 14.85
N LEU A 148 7.02 3.28 15.26
CA LEU A 148 6.07 2.64 16.18
C LEU A 148 5.38 1.45 15.53
N GLY A 149 5.13 1.52 14.22
CA GLY A 149 4.56 0.43 13.44
C GLY A 149 5.49 -0.77 13.40
N ASP A 150 6.79 -0.53 13.24
CA ASP A 150 7.79 -1.57 13.14
C ASP A 150 8.06 -2.31 14.45
N TYR A 151 8.04 -1.60 15.58
CA TYR A 151 8.55 -2.18 16.83
C TYR A 151 7.51 -2.31 17.95
N ALA A 152 6.48 -1.48 18.00
CA ALA A 152 5.67 -1.37 19.22
C ALA A 152 4.15 -1.50 19.03
N ALA A 153 3.60 -1.01 17.92
CA ALA A 153 2.15 -0.89 17.75
C ALA A 153 1.44 -2.16 17.25
N GLY A 154 2.17 -3.24 16.99
CA GLY A 154 1.61 -4.51 16.50
C GLY A 154 1.08 -4.45 15.08
N LEU A 155 1.47 -3.46 14.30
CA LEU A 155 1.18 -3.38 12.87
C LEU A 155 2.07 -4.34 12.08
N ASN A 156 1.66 -4.65 10.85
CA ASN A 156 2.50 -5.41 9.96
C ASN A 156 3.51 -4.47 9.28
N HIS A 157 4.80 -4.81 9.35
CA HIS A 157 5.88 -4.05 8.70
C HIS A 157 6.29 -4.62 7.33
N ILE A 158 5.64 -5.70 6.84
CA ILE A 158 5.82 -6.19 5.48
C ILE A 158 4.71 -5.58 4.63
N LEU A 159 5.04 -4.46 4.01
CA LEU A 159 4.09 -3.57 3.36
C LEU A 159 4.37 -3.45 1.85
N PRO A 160 3.36 -3.08 1.06
CA PRO A 160 3.54 -2.86 -0.37
C PRO A 160 4.36 -1.60 -0.64
N THR A 161 5.37 -1.71 -1.49
CA THR A 161 6.23 -0.61 -1.94
C THR A 161 6.06 -0.36 -3.44
N SER A 162 6.69 0.69 -3.96
CA SER A 162 6.75 0.98 -5.41
C SER A 162 5.37 1.09 -6.06
N GLY A 163 4.40 1.64 -5.33
CA GLY A 163 3.04 1.86 -5.82
C GLY A 163 2.13 0.62 -5.76
N ALA A 164 2.60 -0.50 -5.21
CA ALA A 164 1.78 -1.71 -5.07
C ALA A 164 0.59 -1.53 -4.11
N ALA A 165 0.62 -0.53 -3.23
CA ALA A 165 -0.51 -0.18 -2.36
C ALA A 165 -1.79 0.24 -3.12
N LYS A 166 -1.73 0.43 -4.44
CA LYS A 166 -2.91 0.62 -5.32
C LYS A 166 -3.78 -0.62 -5.43
N PHE A 167 -3.25 -1.81 -5.17
CA PHE A 167 -3.96 -3.07 -5.39
C PHE A 167 -3.72 -4.15 -4.32
N THR A 168 -2.79 -3.93 -3.39
CA THR A 168 -2.53 -4.88 -2.30
C THR A 168 -2.23 -4.13 -1.00
N GLY A 169 -2.45 -4.78 0.13
CA GLY A 169 -2.08 -4.30 1.46
C GLY A 169 -0.85 -5.02 2.01
N GLY A 170 -0.59 -4.86 3.30
CA GLY A 170 0.47 -5.57 4.01
C GLY A 170 0.25 -7.08 4.07
N LEU A 171 1.31 -7.81 4.42
CA LEU A 171 1.26 -9.25 4.60
C LEU A 171 0.13 -9.67 5.55
N SER A 172 -0.66 -10.64 5.16
CA SER A 172 -1.78 -11.12 5.95
C SER A 172 -1.97 -12.63 5.79
N VAL A 173 -2.68 -13.25 6.74
CA VAL A 173 -3.07 -14.67 6.67
C VAL A 173 -3.79 -14.99 5.35
N ARG A 174 -4.53 -14.02 4.80
CA ARG A 174 -5.26 -14.20 3.54
C ARG A 174 -4.36 -14.59 2.36
N MET A 175 -3.10 -14.15 2.36
CA MET A 175 -2.15 -14.47 1.29
C MET A 175 -1.72 -15.95 1.30
N PHE A 176 -1.92 -16.65 2.40
CA PHE A 176 -1.65 -18.09 2.54
C PHE A 176 -2.88 -18.97 2.30
N LEU A 177 -4.01 -18.36 1.96
CA LEU A 177 -5.26 -19.05 1.67
C LEU A 177 -5.54 -19.03 0.17
N LYS A 178 -6.08 -20.13 -0.33
CA LYS A 178 -6.62 -20.18 -1.70
C LYS A 178 -8.11 -20.42 -1.67
N THR A 179 -8.83 -19.75 -2.55
CA THR A 179 -10.25 -20.01 -2.76
C THR A 179 -10.40 -21.24 -3.65
N VAL A 180 -11.18 -22.19 -3.20
CA VAL A 180 -11.61 -23.33 -4.01
C VAL A 180 -13.12 -23.29 -4.15
N THR A 181 -13.61 -23.73 -5.29
CA THR A 181 -15.05 -23.78 -5.57
C THR A 181 -15.49 -25.23 -5.78
N THR A 182 -16.71 -25.54 -5.35
CA THR A 182 -17.33 -26.84 -5.56
C THR A 182 -18.71 -26.62 -6.18
N LEU A 183 -18.99 -27.31 -7.28
CA LEU A 183 -20.32 -27.40 -7.84
C LEU A 183 -20.93 -28.76 -7.47
N ARG A 184 -22.10 -28.74 -6.81
CA ARG A 184 -22.88 -29.91 -6.52
C ARG A 184 -24.27 -29.76 -7.14
N THR A 185 -24.69 -30.75 -7.88
CA THR A 185 -26.08 -30.88 -8.31
C THR A 185 -26.80 -31.89 -7.41
N GLU A 186 -28.01 -31.58 -7.00
CA GLU A 186 -28.84 -32.45 -6.16
C GLU A 186 -30.16 -32.78 -6.87
N GLN A 187 -30.65 -34.00 -6.62
CA GLN A 187 -31.92 -34.44 -7.07
C GLN A 187 -33.00 -34.30 -5.98
N ASN A 188 -34.27 -34.32 -6.38
CA ASN A 188 -35.40 -34.47 -5.49
C ASN A 188 -35.44 -35.91 -4.93
N SER A 189 -36.27 -36.17 -3.92
CA SER A 189 -36.44 -37.50 -3.30
C SER A 189 -36.94 -38.54 -4.27
N ASP A 190 -37.59 -38.16 -5.36
CA ASP A 190 -38.10 -39.02 -6.45
C ASP A 190 -37.04 -39.23 -7.57
N GLY A 191 -35.83 -38.75 -7.41
CA GLY A 191 -34.76 -38.84 -8.41
C GLY A 191 -34.81 -37.79 -9.52
N SER A 192 -35.80 -36.94 -9.54
CA SER A 192 -35.90 -35.86 -10.54
C SER A 192 -34.92 -34.71 -10.22
N LEU A 193 -34.49 -33.99 -11.26
CA LEU A 193 -33.62 -32.82 -11.07
C LEU A 193 -34.42 -31.65 -10.47
N LYS A 194 -33.79 -30.94 -9.52
CA LYS A 194 -34.33 -29.67 -9.02
C LYS A 194 -34.43 -28.63 -10.15
N GLU A 195 -35.45 -27.78 -10.11
CA GLU A 195 -35.68 -26.78 -11.16
C GLU A 195 -34.47 -25.87 -11.45
N GLY A 196 -33.75 -25.45 -10.42
CA GLY A 196 -32.52 -24.67 -10.61
C GLY A 196 -31.44 -25.41 -11.41
N VAL A 197 -31.32 -26.73 -11.21
CA VAL A 197 -30.37 -27.57 -11.94
C VAL A 197 -30.81 -27.68 -13.41
N LYS A 198 -32.11 -27.92 -13.68
CA LYS A 198 -32.67 -27.97 -15.05
C LYS A 198 -32.42 -26.65 -15.77
N HIS A 199 -32.65 -25.52 -15.10
CA HIS A 199 -32.40 -24.19 -15.67
C HIS A 199 -30.93 -24.01 -16.03
N SER A 200 -29.99 -24.37 -15.12
CA SER A 200 -28.56 -24.27 -15.36
C SER A 200 -28.11 -25.14 -16.53
N ILE A 201 -28.60 -26.37 -16.64
CA ILE A 201 -28.32 -27.28 -17.77
C ILE A 201 -28.76 -26.65 -19.08
N LYS A 202 -30.00 -26.17 -19.14
CA LYS A 202 -30.54 -25.52 -20.35
C LYS A 202 -29.71 -24.31 -20.76
N THR A 203 -29.37 -23.45 -19.80
CA THR A 203 -28.57 -22.24 -20.05
C THR A 203 -27.17 -22.61 -20.53
N ALA A 204 -26.49 -23.55 -19.87
CA ALA A 204 -25.15 -24.00 -20.25
C ALA A 204 -25.14 -24.61 -21.67
N SER A 205 -26.16 -25.40 -22.02
CA SER A 205 -26.28 -25.95 -23.35
C SER A 205 -26.44 -24.87 -24.42
N ILE A 206 -27.30 -23.87 -24.17
CA ILE A 206 -27.53 -22.75 -25.12
C ILE A 206 -26.22 -21.96 -25.29
N LEU A 207 -25.57 -21.58 -24.20
CA LEU A 207 -24.31 -20.80 -24.24
C LEU A 207 -23.22 -21.57 -24.95
N GLY A 208 -23.02 -22.85 -24.65
CA GLY A 208 -22.04 -23.69 -25.32
C GLY A 208 -22.25 -23.78 -26.82
N HIS A 209 -23.52 -23.88 -27.29
CA HIS A 209 -23.82 -23.82 -28.72
C HIS A 209 -23.52 -22.43 -29.31
N THR A 210 -23.86 -21.37 -28.60
CA THR A 210 -23.62 -19.98 -29.06
C THR A 210 -22.13 -19.69 -29.24
N GLU A 211 -21.30 -20.23 -28.36
CA GLU A 211 -19.85 -20.15 -28.45
C GLU A 211 -19.21 -21.10 -29.47
N GLY A 212 -19.99 -21.97 -30.10
CA GLY A 212 -19.48 -23.01 -31.01
C GLY A 212 -18.84 -24.20 -30.29
N LEU A 213 -18.97 -24.31 -28.99
CA LEU A 213 -18.40 -25.37 -28.16
C LEU A 213 -19.40 -26.54 -27.99
N THR A 214 -19.66 -27.21 -29.09
CA THR A 214 -20.76 -28.25 -29.16
C THR A 214 -20.50 -29.39 -28.16
N ALA A 215 -19.28 -29.78 -27.90
CA ALA A 215 -18.97 -30.83 -26.92
C ALA A 215 -19.36 -30.40 -25.50
N GLN A 216 -19.07 -29.14 -25.11
CA GLN A 216 -19.51 -28.58 -23.82
C GLN A 216 -21.02 -28.48 -23.71
N ALA A 217 -21.68 -28.03 -24.78
CA ALA A 217 -23.13 -27.98 -24.82
C ALA A 217 -23.79 -29.37 -24.64
N ARG A 218 -23.18 -30.43 -25.21
CA ARG A 218 -23.63 -31.82 -25.03
C ARG A 218 -23.33 -32.41 -23.66
N ALA A 219 -22.31 -31.87 -22.95
CA ALA A 219 -21.98 -32.28 -21.58
C ALA A 219 -22.97 -31.73 -20.54
N ALA A 220 -23.75 -30.71 -20.88
CA ALA A 220 -24.84 -30.20 -20.06
C ALA A 220 -26.04 -31.19 -20.14
N LYS A 221 -26.20 -31.99 -19.07
CA LYS A 221 -27.19 -33.10 -18.97
C LYS A 221 -28.00 -32.93 -17.68
#